data_ddff7bd2f42320049af408d472abc12c
#
_entry.id   ddff7bd2f42320049af408d472abc12c
#
_cell.length_a   1.000
_cell.length_b   1.000
_cell.length_c   1.000
_cell.angle_alpha   90.00
_cell.angle_beta   90.00
_cell.angle_gamma   90.00
#
_symmetry.space_group_name_H-M   'P 1'
#
loop_
_entity.id
_entity.type
_entity.pdbx_description
1 polymer ?
#
loop_
_entity_poly.entity_id
_entity_poly.type
_entity_poly.pdbx_seq_one_letter_code
_entity_poly.pdbx_strand_id
1 'polypeptide(L)'
;IPKKGKLIVIANHAFGVADGVSICSAISKVRQDYKMVTHKVLRQAEAVKDKILPIDFNENREALITNINTRKEAEKVLHNEGVLVLFPSGTIATKQNLKMNTKADDGEWKQWVSKLVLKTKSPVLPIFFDGQNSQLYHIANKIGQTFRYSLCMYELKRKIGDDIHMYFGSLIPYENLVKIGDIKKITQYLR
;
A
#
# COMPACT_ATOMS: atom_id res chain seq x y z
N ILE A 1 -5.94 5.36 -15.03
CA ILE A 1 -6.84 5.33 -13.86
C ILE A 1 -8.27 5.58 -14.35
N PRO A 2 -9.24 4.68 -14.09
CA PRO A 2 -10.65 4.89 -14.42
C PRO A 2 -11.21 6.13 -13.71
N LYS A 3 -11.98 6.93 -14.46
CA LYS A 3 -12.57 8.19 -13.94
C LYS A 3 -13.76 7.97 -13.00
N LYS A 4 -14.40 6.80 -13.05
CA LYS A 4 -15.60 6.44 -12.26
C LYS A 4 -15.56 4.95 -11.90
N GLY A 5 -16.40 4.56 -10.96
CA GLY A 5 -16.55 3.20 -10.52
C GLY A 5 -15.57 2.81 -9.40
N LYS A 6 -15.90 1.76 -8.67
CA LYS A 6 -15.05 1.23 -7.62
C LYS A 6 -13.71 0.74 -8.17
N LEU A 7 -12.65 0.96 -7.41
CA LEU A 7 -11.30 0.58 -7.83
C LEU A 7 -10.44 0.24 -6.61
N ILE A 8 -9.75 -0.87 -6.68
CA ILE A 8 -8.67 -1.19 -5.73
C ILE A 8 -7.34 -0.91 -6.44
N VAL A 9 -6.53 -0.01 -5.89
CA VAL A 9 -5.17 0.26 -6.34
C VAL A 9 -4.21 -0.45 -5.38
N ILE A 10 -3.34 -1.28 -5.92
CA ILE A 10 -2.33 -2.02 -5.16
C ILE A 10 -0.94 -1.69 -5.66
N ALA A 11 0.04 -1.69 -4.77
CA ALA A 11 1.43 -1.51 -5.14
C ALA A 11 2.38 -2.29 -4.23
N ASN A 12 3.59 -2.58 -4.73
CA ASN A 12 4.72 -2.91 -3.88
C ASN A 12 5.11 -1.68 -3.04
N HIS A 13 5.79 -1.89 -1.92
CA HIS A 13 6.09 -0.83 -0.96
C HIS A 13 7.60 -0.54 -0.90
N ALA A 14 8.13 0.11 -1.95
CA ALA A 14 9.57 0.29 -2.18
C ALA A 14 10.20 1.34 -1.26
N PHE A 15 9.53 2.50 -1.08
CA PHE A 15 10.10 3.69 -0.42
C PHE A 15 9.34 4.11 0.84
N GLY A 16 8.20 3.50 1.15
CA GLY A 16 7.39 3.85 2.30
C GLY A 16 6.48 5.05 2.08
N VAL A 17 6.65 6.15 2.84
CA VAL A 17 5.77 7.31 2.75
C VAL A 17 5.75 7.91 1.35
N ALA A 18 6.89 7.91 0.64
CA ALA A 18 7.00 8.43 -0.71
C ALA A 18 6.09 7.69 -1.71
N ASP A 19 5.95 6.36 -1.59
CA ASP A 19 5.05 5.59 -2.44
C ASP A 19 3.60 6.05 -2.28
N GLY A 20 3.16 6.20 -1.03
CA GLY A 20 1.81 6.65 -0.70
C GLY A 20 1.52 8.04 -1.25
N VAL A 21 2.43 8.99 -1.06
CA VAL A 21 2.31 10.36 -1.58
C VAL A 21 2.24 10.35 -3.11
N SER A 22 3.10 9.59 -3.78
CA SER A 22 3.14 9.50 -5.25
C SER A 22 1.85 8.93 -5.83
N ILE A 23 1.33 7.83 -5.27
CA ILE A 23 0.04 7.24 -5.70
C ILE A 23 -1.10 8.25 -5.47
N CYS A 24 -1.19 8.84 -4.28
CA CYS A 24 -2.24 9.80 -3.97
C CYS A 24 -2.18 11.03 -4.88
N SER A 25 -0.98 11.54 -5.17
CA SER A 25 -0.80 12.61 -6.14
C SER A 25 -1.30 12.24 -7.55
N ALA A 26 -0.96 11.04 -8.02
CA ALA A 26 -1.42 10.56 -9.33
C ALA A 26 -2.95 10.37 -9.39
N ILE A 27 -3.54 9.78 -8.34
CA ILE A 27 -4.98 9.54 -8.26
C ILE A 27 -5.74 10.87 -8.14
N SER A 28 -5.27 11.80 -7.32
CA SER A 28 -5.95 13.09 -7.07
C SER A 28 -6.10 13.96 -8.32
N LYS A 29 -5.24 13.78 -9.33
CA LYS A 29 -5.37 14.43 -10.64
C LYS A 29 -6.57 13.94 -11.46
N VAL A 30 -7.11 12.76 -11.13
CA VAL A 30 -8.20 12.11 -11.87
C VAL A 30 -9.46 11.99 -11.02
N ARG A 31 -9.30 11.68 -9.70
CA ARG A 31 -10.40 11.39 -8.76
C ARG A 31 -10.11 11.93 -7.38
N GLN A 32 -11.15 12.41 -6.68
CA GLN A 32 -11.05 12.91 -5.31
C GLN A 32 -11.66 11.95 -4.26
N ASP A 33 -12.37 10.92 -4.71
CA ASP A 33 -13.09 9.93 -3.89
C ASP A 33 -12.22 8.74 -3.51
N TYR A 34 -10.95 8.98 -3.18
CA TYR A 34 -10.03 7.93 -2.78
C TYR A 34 -9.77 7.93 -1.26
N LYS A 35 -9.48 6.75 -0.73
CA LYS A 35 -8.92 6.53 0.60
C LYS A 35 -7.70 5.63 0.49
N MET A 36 -6.74 5.81 1.40
CA MET A 36 -5.55 4.99 1.49
C MET A 36 -5.45 4.30 2.84
N VAL A 37 -5.20 2.99 2.80
CA VAL A 37 -4.93 2.19 4.00
C VAL A 37 -3.45 2.34 4.35
N THR A 38 -3.16 2.92 5.52
CA THR A 38 -1.79 3.19 5.96
C THR A 38 -1.67 3.24 7.48
N HIS A 39 -0.46 3.37 8.01
CA HIS A 39 -0.20 3.42 9.44
C HIS A 39 -0.93 4.59 10.11
N LYS A 40 -1.56 4.33 11.27
CA LYS A 40 -2.39 5.32 12.01
C LYS A 40 -1.67 6.64 12.30
N VAL A 41 -0.35 6.63 12.43
CA VAL A 41 0.45 7.84 12.73
C VAL A 41 0.28 8.92 11.65
N LEU A 42 0.05 8.54 10.39
CA LEU A 42 -0.12 9.49 9.29
C LEU A 42 -1.45 10.27 9.37
N ARG A 43 -2.42 9.84 10.17
CA ARG A 43 -3.63 10.65 10.45
C ARG A 43 -3.35 11.95 11.20
N GLN A 44 -2.18 12.10 11.81
CA GLN A 44 -1.78 13.35 12.47
C GLN A 44 -1.48 14.46 11.47
N ALA A 45 -1.24 14.13 10.20
CA ALA A 45 -1.04 15.11 9.14
C ALA A 45 -2.40 15.64 8.65
N GLU A 46 -2.76 16.87 9.04
CA GLU A 46 -4.04 17.51 8.71
C GLU A 46 -4.39 17.46 7.23
N ALA A 47 -3.41 17.68 6.35
CA ALA A 47 -3.62 17.72 4.90
C ALA A 47 -4.15 16.41 4.29
N VAL A 48 -3.99 15.28 4.98
CA VAL A 48 -4.33 13.95 4.44
C VAL A 48 -5.20 13.12 5.36
N LYS A 49 -5.51 13.60 6.57
CA LYS A 49 -6.25 12.83 7.58
C LYS A 49 -7.56 12.23 7.06
N ASP A 50 -8.30 12.99 6.24
CA ASP A 50 -9.58 12.55 5.67
C ASP A 50 -9.41 11.53 4.54
N LYS A 51 -8.20 11.34 4.02
CA LYS A 51 -7.90 10.35 2.99
C LYS A 51 -7.37 9.04 3.59
N ILE A 52 -7.09 8.98 4.88
CA ILE A 52 -6.43 7.85 5.54
C ILE A 52 -7.45 6.92 6.22
N LEU A 53 -7.35 5.64 5.91
CA LEU A 53 -7.92 4.53 6.67
C LEU A 53 -6.78 3.90 7.50
N PRO A 54 -6.82 4.04 8.85
CA PRO A 54 -5.68 3.72 9.70
C PRO A 54 -5.52 2.23 9.93
N ILE A 55 -4.29 1.71 9.81
CA ILE A 55 -3.88 0.41 10.35
C ILE A 55 -3.03 0.62 11.59
N ASP A 56 -3.29 -0.17 12.60
CA ASP A 56 -2.49 -0.26 13.81
C ASP A 56 -1.77 -1.62 13.85
N PHE A 57 -0.46 -1.59 13.96
CA PHE A 57 0.39 -2.79 13.98
C PHE A 57 0.70 -3.30 15.40
N ASN A 58 0.15 -2.65 16.43
CA ASN A 58 0.27 -3.16 17.79
C ASN A 58 -0.55 -4.45 17.98
N GLU A 59 -0.15 -5.28 18.94
CA GLU A 59 -0.83 -6.53 19.28
C GLU A 59 -1.72 -6.35 20.52
N ASN A 60 -2.61 -5.36 20.47
CA ASN A 60 -3.54 -5.08 21.57
C ASN A 60 -5.00 -4.99 21.07
N ARG A 61 -5.95 -4.93 22.02
CA ARG A 61 -7.38 -4.87 21.72
C ARG A 61 -7.77 -3.63 20.91
N GLU A 62 -7.14 -2.49 21.16
CA GLU A 62 -7.42 -1.24 20.45
C GLU A 62 -7.01 -1.33 18.98
N ALA A 63 -5.83 -1.91 18.71
CA ALA A 63 -5.36 -2.17 17.36
C ALA A 63 -6.30 -3.11 16.60
N LEU A 64 -6.79 -4.17 17.26
CA LEU A 64 -7.77 -5.08 16.66
C LEU A 64 -9.05 -4.34 16.27
N ILE A 65 -9.61 -3.52 17.16
CA ILE A 65 -10.81 -2.72 16.89
C ILE A 65 -10.56 -1.74 15.74
N THR A 66 -9.45 -1.04 15.76
CA THR A 66 -9.04 -0.11 14.69
C THR A 66 -8.99 -0.83 13.34
N ASN A 67 -8.33 -1.98 13.29
CA ASN A 67 -8.16 -2.75 12.07
C ASN A 67 -9.48 -3.34 11.53
N ILE A 68 -10.39 -3.77 12.42
CA ILE A 68 -11.74 -4.20 12.04
C ILE A 68 -12.52 -3.03 11.44
N ASN A 69 -12.49 -1.87 12.07
CA ASN A 69 -13.19 -0.68 11.58
C ASN A 69 -12.63 -0.22 10.22
N THR A 70 -11.32 -0.22 10.08
CA THR A 70 -10.66 0.10 8.80
C THR A 70 -11.11 -0.84 7.67
N ARG A 71 -11.25 -2.14 7.94
CA ARG A 71 -11.76 -3.09 6.94
C ARG A 71 -13.19 -2.78 6.53
N LYS A 72 -14.07 -2.45 7.50
CA LYS A 72 -15.46 -2.07 7.21
C LYS A 72 -15.54 -0.76 6.40
N GLU A 73 -14.73 0.24 6.74
CA GLU A 73 -14.68 1.49 6.01
C GLU A 73 -14.10 1.31 4.58
N ALA A 74 -13.09 0.45 4.41
CA ALA A 74 -12.57 0.10 3.10
C ALA A 74 -13.64 -0.52 2.19
N GLU A 75 -14.47 -1.42 2.74
CA GLU A 75 -15.61 -1.99 2.02
C GLU A 75 -16.63 -0.92 1.64
N LYS A 76 -16.97 0.01 2.55
CA LYS A 76 -17.89 1.12 2.26
C LYS A 76 -17.37 2.02 1.15
N VAL A 77 -16.07 2.35 1.14
CA VAL A 77 -15.45 3.14 0.06
C VAL A 77 -15.73 2.50 -1.29
N LEU A 78 -15.50 1.19 -1.40
CA LEU A 78 -15.70 0.45 -2.65
C LEU A 78 -17.19 0.28 -3.01
N HIS A 79 -18.07 0.08 -2.03
CA HIS A 79 -19.53 0.03 -2.28
C HIS A 79 -20.09 1.38 -2.75
N ASN A 80 -19.45 2.49 -2.34
CA ASN A 80 -19.78 3.84 -2.79
C ASN A 80 -19.02 4.22 -4.07
N GLU A 81 -18.56 3.24 -4.84
CA GLU A 81 -17.86 3.43 -6.12
C GLU A 81 -16.54 4.23 -6.00
N GLY A 82 -15.96 4.32 -4.80
CA GLY A 82 -14.71 5.02 -4.52
C GLY A 82 -13.46 4.21 -4.86
N VAL A 83 -12.31 4.86 -4.69
CA VAL A 83 -10.98 4.26 -4.88
C VAL A 83 -10.36 3.91 -3.54
N LEU A 84 -9.86 2.69 -3.42
CA LEU A 84 -9.09 2.24 -2.26
C LEU A 84 -7.64 1.95 -2.66
N VAL A 85 -6.71 2.62 -2.00
CA VAL A 85 -5.26 2.40 -2.19
C VAL A 85 -4.72 1.59 -1.03
N LEU A 86 -3.96 0.55 -1.32
CA LEU A 86 -3.31 -0.26 -0.29
C LEU A 86 -1.99 -0.90 -0.77
N PHE A 87 -1.11 -1.15 0.20
CA PHE A 87 0.13 -1.90 0.03
C PHE A 87 -0.05 -3.27 0.69
N PRO A 88 -0.30 -4.34 -0.10
CA PRO A 88 -0.77 -5.61 0.47
C PRO A 88 0.24 -6.33 1.36
N SER A 89 1.52 -6.04 1.22
CA SER A 89 2.58 -6.56 2.11
C SER A 89 2.42 -6.04 3.55
N GLY A 90 1.97 -4.80 3.71
CA GLY A 90 1.91 -4.09 4.99
C GLY A 90 3.28 -3.72 5.55
N THR A 91 4.35 -3.90 4.78
CA THR A 91 5.73 -3.59 5.18
C THR A 91 6.49 -2.91 4.05
N ILE A 92 7.39 -1.99 4.40
CA ILE A 92 8.27 -1.36 3.41
C ILE A 92 9.37 -2.36 3.02
N ALA A 93 9.70 -2.40 1.73
CA ALA A 93 10.70 -3.29 1.17
C ALA A 93 12.06 -3.18 1.88
N THR A 94 12.63 -4.32 2.20
CA THR A 94 13.94 -4.42 2.86
C THR A 94 14.79 -5.51 2.25
N LYS A 95 16.11 -5.37 2.34
CA LYS A 95 17.04 -6.41 1.89
C LYS A 95 17.14 -7.52 2.93
N GLN A 96 17.03 -8.77 2.49
CA GLN A 96 17.30 -9.93 3.36
C GLN A 96 18.77 -10.00 3.78
N ASN A 97 19.68 -9.70 2.84
CA ASN A 97 21.09 -9.52 3.14
C ASN A 97 21.57 -8.15 2.64
N LEU A 98 22.62 -7.61 3.25
CA LEU A 98 23.12 -6.25 2.99
C LEU A 98 24.10 -6.18 1.79
N LYS A 99 24.23 -7.23 0.98
CA LYS A 99 25.06 -7.19 -0.22
C LYS A 99 24.51 -6.13 -1.19
N MET A 100 25.40 -5.38 -1.84
CA MET A 100 25.02 -4.26 -2.71
C MET A 100 24.03 -4.65 -3.81
N ASN A 101 24.21 -5.81 -4.42
CA ASN A 101 23.38 -6.28 -5.54
C ASN A 101 22.08 -7.00 -5.11
N THR A 102 21.76 -7.05 -3.82
CA THR A 102 20.50 -7.62 -3.36
C THR A 102 19.39 -6.60 -3.55
N LYS A 103 18.32 -6.99 -4.25
CA LYS A 103 17.10 -6.19 -4.34
C LYS A 103 16.33 -6.25 -3.02
N ALA A 104 15.72 -5.15 -2.64
CA ALA A 104 14.78 -5.10 -1.53
C ALA A 104 13.45 -5.74 -1.97
N ASP A 105 12.81 -6.43 -1.02
CA ASP A 105 11.51 -7.09 -1.21
C ASP A 105 10.59 -6.67 -0.06
N ASP A 106 9.32 -6.40 -0.34
CA ASP A 106 8.32 -6.01 0.64
C ASP A 106 7.65 -7.22 1.30
N GLY A 107 8.07 -8.44 0.94
CA GLY A 107 7.65 -9.68 1.55
C GLY A 107 6.33 -10.23 1.02
N GLU A 108 5.75 -11.16 1.77
CA GLU A 108 4.50 -11.80 1.37
C GLU A 108 3.30 -10.87 1.47
N TRP A 109 2.49 -10.86 0.42
CA TRP A 109 1.26 -10.08 0.40
C TRP A 109 0.16 -10.77 1.20
N LYS A 110 -0.57 -9.96 1.97
CA LYS A 110 -1.66 -10.45 2.82
C LYS A 110 -2.90 -10.78 1.99
N GLN A 111 -3.55 -11.90 2.29
CA GLN A 111 -4.75 -12.36 1.59
C GLN A 111 -5.96 -11.41 1.75
N TRP A 112 -5.85 -10.37 2.58
CA TRP A 112 -6.93 -9.42 2.76
C TRP A 112 -7.31 -8.70 1.46
N VAL A 113 -6.34 -8.38 0.60
CA VAL A 113 -6.61 -7.76 -0.70
C VAL A 113 -7.51 -8.66 -1.55
N SER A 114 -7.20 -9.95 -1.65
CA SER A 114 -7.99 -10.91 -2.43
C SER A 114 -9.39 -11.12 -1.86
N LYS A 115 -9.51 -11.21 -0.52
CA LYS A 115 -10.81 -11.27 0.16
C LYS A 115 -11.65 -10.04 -0.12
N LEU A 116 -11.04 -8.85 -0.12
CA LEU A 116 -11.70 -7.58 -0.41
C LEU A 116 -12.18 -7.53 -1.86
N VAL A 117 -11.32 -7.90 -2.82
CA VAL A 117 -11.68 -8.01 -4.24
C VAL A 117 -12.89 -8.91 -4.44
N LEU A 118 -12.87 -10.11 -3.88
CA LEU A 118 -13.98 -11.07 -4.01
C LEU A 118 -15.27 -10.54 -3.39
N LYS A 119 -15.18 -9.92 -2.20
CA LYS A 119 -16.34 -9.40 -1.47
C LYS A 119 -16.99 -8.21 -2.17
N THR A 120 -16.20 -7.29 -2.68
CA THR A 120 -16.68 -6.03 -3.26
C THR A 120 -16.85 -6.09 -4.78
N LYS A 121 -16.39 -7.18 -5.42
CA LYS A 121 -16.38 -7.36 -6.88
C LYS A 121 -15.69 -6.17 -7.57
N SER A 122 -14.55 -5.73 -7.03
CA SER A 122 -13.83 -4.57 -7.52
C SER A 122 -12.73 -4.96 -8.49
N PRO A 123 -12.53 -4.21 -9.59
CA PRO A 123 -11.34 -4.35 -10.42
C PRO A 123 -10.11 -3.87 -9.67
N VAL A 124 -8.93 -4.33 -10.10
CA VAL A 124 -7.65 -4.03 -9.47
C VAL A 124 -6.75 -3.31 -10.47
N LEU A 125 -6.16 -2.19 -10.05
CA LEU A 125 -5.09 -1.51 -10.79
C LEU A 125 -3.77 -1.75 -10.06
N PRO A 126 -2.87 -2.57 -10.61
CA PRO A 126 -1.55 -2.76 -10.03
C PRO A 126 -0.63 -1.61 -10.41
N ILE A 127 0.19 -1.17 -9.46
CA ILE A 127 1.25 -0.18 -9.66
C ILE A 127 2.55 -0.80 -9.16
N PHE A 128 3.63 -0.55 -9.88
CA PHE A 128 4.96 -0.97 -9.49
C PHE A 128 5.88 0.22 -9.29
N PHE A 129 6.50 0.31 -8.13
CA PHE A 129 7.59 1.24 -7.84
C PHE A 129 8.93 0.58 -8.10
N ASP A 130 9.71 1.17 -9.01
CA ASP A 130 11.08 0.72 -9.27
C ASP A 130 12.06 1.46 -8.37
N GLY A 131 12.84 0.69 -7.64
CA GLY A 131 13.85 1.21 -6.74
C GLY A 131 13.74 0.68 -5.31
N GLN A 132 14.50 1.28 -4.43
CA GLN A 132 14.59 0.90 -3.00
C GLN A 132 15.15 2.05 -2.17
N ASN A 133 14.96 1.99 -0.86
CA ASN A 133 15.58 2.90 0.09
C ASN A 133 17.11 2.73 0.16
N SER A 134 17.78 3.66 0.84
CA SER A 134 19.23 3.67 0.99
C SER A 134 19.75 2.44 1.74
N GLN A 135 21.04 2.16 1.59
CA GLN A 135 21.72 1.12 2.35
C GLN A 135 21.58 1.34 3.87
N LEU A 136 21.61 2.61 4.31
CA LEU A 136 21.43 2.99 5.71
C LEU A 136 20.07 2.51 6.25
N TYR A 137 18.98 2.67 5.47
CA TYR A 137 17.66 2.17 5.84
C TYR A 137 17.64 0.65 6.04
N HIS A 138 18.32 -0.08 5.15
CA HIS A 138 18.39 -1.55 5.24
C HIS A 138 19.23 -2.01 6.45
N ILE A 139 20.30 -1.29 6.79
CA ILE A 139 21.09 -1.55 8.00
C ILE A 139 20.24 -1.31 9.25
N ALA A 140 19.55 -0.17 9.33
CA ALA A 140 18.67 0.17 10.45
C ALA A 140 17.55 -0.87 10.65
N ASN A 141 17.03 -1.43 9.58
CA ASN A 141 16.06 -2.52 9.67
C ASN A 141 16.61 -3.77 10.37
N LYS A 142 17.91 -4.04 10.27
CA LYS A 142 18.57 -5.15 10.98
C LYS A 142 18.77 -4.86 12.46
N ILE A 143 18.90 -3.59 12.83
CA ILE A 143 19.08 -3.16 14.23
C ILE A 143 17.74 -3.20 14.99
N GLY A 144 16.65 -2.75 14.36
CA GLY A 144 15.32 -2.79 14.97
C GLY A 144 14.29 -1.86 14.33
N GLN A 145 13.03 -2.11 14.65
CA GLN A 145 11.90 -1.37 14.05
C GLN A 145 11.93 0.12 14.36
N THR A 146 12.30 0.51 15.59
CA THR A 146 12.36 1.93 15.99
C THR A 146 13.34 2.71 15.13
N PHE A 147 14.53 2.17 14.89
CA PHE A 147 15.52 2.78 14.01
C PHE A 147 15.02 2.87 12.57
N ARG A 148 14.37 1.84 12.07
CA ARG A 148 13.77 1.84 10.75
C ARG A 148 12.72 2.94 10.59
N TYR A 149 11.81 3.08 11.54
CA TYR A 149 10.77 4.12 11.48
C TYR A 149 11.35 5.53 11.57
N SER A 150 12.37 5.75 12.38
CA SER A 150 13.08 7.05 12.44
C SER A 150 13.68 7.45 11.08
N LEU A 151 14.13 6.47 10.30
CA LEU A 151 14.69 6.73 8.98
C LEU A 151 13.64 6.89 7.88
N CYS A 152 12.37 6.51 8.07
CA CYS A 152 11.35 6.69 7.04
C CYS A 152 11.21 8.16 6.61
N MET A 153 11.25 9.10 7.55
CA MET A 153 11.18 10.54 7.24
C MET A 153 12.47 11.05 6.62
N TYR A 154 13.61 10.51 7.01
CA TYR A 154 14.89 10.81 6.38
C TYR A 154 14.92 10.34 4.91
N GLU A 155 14.47 9.12 4.63
CA GLU A 155 14.37 8.59 3.26
C GLU A 155 13.39 9.42 2.42
N LEU A 156 12.23 9.82 2.98
CA LEU A 156 11.30 10.73 2.32
C LEU A 156 11.98 12.05 1.95
N LYS A 157 12.69 12.67 2.91
CA LYS A 157 13.40 13.94 2.68
C LYS A 157 14.45 13.82 1.58
N ARG A 158 15.16 12.69 1.52
CA ARG A 158 16.14 12.42 0.45
C ARG A 158 15.53 12.29 -0.93
N LYS A 159 14.25 11.89 -0.99
CA LYS A 159 13.50 11.75 -2.26
C LYS A 159 12.89 13.06 -2.76
N ILE A 160 12.95 14.13 -1.98
CA ILE A 160 12.46 15.44 -2.42
C ILE A 160 13.42 15.97 -3.50
N GLY A 161 12.88 16.19 -4.70
CA GLY A 161 13.64 16.61 -5.87
C GLY A 161 14.16 15.48 -6.75
N ASP A 162 14.04 14.22 -6.30
CA ASP A 162 14.35 13.05 -7.11
C ASP A 162 13.12 12.54 -7.87
N ASP A 163 13.34 11.92 -9.03
CA ASP A 163 12.29 11.22 -9.75
C ASP A 163 11.96 9.88 -9.06
N ILE A 164 10.66 9.61 -8.89
CA ILE A 164 10.15 8.32 -8.44
C ILE A 164 9.48 7.64 -9.63
N HIS A 165 10.07 6.54 -10.11
CA HIS A 165 9.54 5.77 -11.21
C HIS A 165 8.38 4.89 -10.73
N MET A 166 7.20 5.17 -11.27
CA MET A 166 5.95 4.49 -10.95
C MET A 166 5.31 3.99 -12.24
N TYR A 167 5.19 2.66 -12.36
CA TYR A 167 4.64 2.00 -13.53
C TYR A 167 3.22 1.53 -13.25
N PHE A 168 2.29 1.92 -14.10
CA PHE A 168 0.90 1.48 -14.04
C PHE A 168 0.72 0.23 -14.89
N GLY A 169 0.27 -0.85 -14.29
CA GLY A 169 -0.13 -2.05 -15.01
C GLY A 169 -1.51 -1.91 -15.66
N SER A 170 -1.91 -2.93 -16.38
CA SER A 170 -3.25 -3.01 -16.95
C SER A 170 -4.31 -3.21 -15.86
N LEU A 171 -5.47 -2.58 -16.04
CA LEU A 171 -6.61 -2.82 -15.15
C LEU A 171 -7.03 -4.29 -15.22
N ILE A 172 -7.10 -4.95 -14.07
CA ILE A 172 -7.49 -6.36 -13.95
C ILE A 172 -8.98 -6.39 -13.55
N PRO A 173 -9.89 -6.82 -14.46
CA PRO A 173 -11.30 -6.97 -14.14
C PRO A 173 -11.52 -8.02 -13.04
N TYR A 174 -12.54 -7.82 -12.21
CA TYR A 174 -12.94 -8.78 -11.19
C TYR A 174 -13.18 -10.20 -11.75
N GLU A 175 -13.80 -10.27 -12.94
CA GLU A 175 -14.13 -11.52 -13.63
C GLU A 175 -12.90 -12.40 -13.92
N ASN A 176 -11.74 -11.77 -14.13
CA ASN A 176 -10.49 -12.49 -14.34
C ASN A 176 -9.95 -13.05 -13.02
N LEU A 177 -10.12 -12.31 -11.93
CA LEU A 177 -9.64 -12.73 -10.61
C LEU A 177 -10.51 -13.85 -10.01
N VAL A 178 -11.82 -13.78 -10.18
CA VAL A 178 -12.73 -14.82 -9.67
C VAL A 178 -12.52 -16.18 -10.34
N LYS A 179 -12.09 -16.21 -11.62
CA LYS A 179 -11.79 -17.45 -12.35
C LYS A 179 -10.61 -18.22 -11.75
N ILE A 180 -9.71 -17.55 -11.01
CA ILE A 180 -8.58 -18.20 -10.33
C ILE A 180 -9.08 -19.09 -9.18
N GLY A 181 -10.24 -18.75 -8.56
CA GLY A 181 -11.00 -19.55 -7.61
C GLY A 181 -10.42 -19.66 -6.21
N ASP A 182 -9.11 -19.50 -6.01
CA ASP A 182 -8.42 -19.65 -4.72
C ASP A 182 -7.82 -18.32 -4.24
N ILE A 183 -8.14 -17.93 -2.99
CA ILE A 183 -7.70 -16.65 -2.40
C ILE A 183 -6.17 -16.51 -2.37
N LYS A 184 -5.44 -17.59 -2.06
CA LYS A 184 -3.99 -17.58 -2.01
C LYS A 184 -3.41 -17.41 -3.40
N LYS A 185 -3.95 -18.12 -4.40
CA LYS A 185 -3.54 -18.00 -5.80
C LYS A 185 -3.85 -16.61 -6.35
N ILE A 186 -5.01 -16.02 -6.02
CA ILE A 186 -5.32 -14.62 -6.38
C ILE A 186 -4.27 -13.67 -5.79
N THR A 187 -3.92 -13.85 -4.52
CA THR A 187 -2.89 -13.00 -3.87
C THR A 187 -1.53 -13.14 -4.55
N GLN A 188 -1.15 -14.35 -4.93
CA GLN A 188 0.09 -14.61 -5.67
C GLN A 188 0.08 -14.00 -7.08
N TYR A 189 -1.05 -14.07 -7.76
CA TYR A 189 -1.22 -13.48 -9.09
C TYR A 189 -1.14 -11.94 -9.07
N LEU A 190 -1.63 -11.32 -8.00
CA LEU A 190 -1.61 -9.86 -7.83
C LEU A 190 -0.24 -9.30 -7.43
N ARG A 191 0.64 -10.13 -6.87
CA ARG A 191 2.02 -9.80 -6.49
C ARG A 191 2.98 -9.83 -7.67
#